data_80267b845c36505999a491f9c807ffe5
#
_entry.id   80267b845c36505999a491f9c807ffe5
#
_cell.length_a   1.000
_cell.length_b   1.000
_cell.length_c   1.000
_cell.angle_alpha   90.00
_cell.angle_beta   90.00
_cell.angle_gamma   90.00
#
_symmetry.space_group_name_H-M   'P 1'
#
loop_
_entity.id
_entity.type
_entity.pdbx_description
1 polymer ?
#
loop_
_entity_poly.entity_id
_entity_poly.type
_entity_poly.pdbx_seq_one_letter_code
_entity_poly.pdbx_strand_id
1 'polypeptide(L)'
;MPKFERKVDIDARVETVWGVMTDPSHWADWFPSVDGVTGVSVFSEGGSVEYTHENQTGYATIVKAEPMKRLEVMTQLGDDKDKHVFTLRSSGGFLGLGADECTVTYTLDTLAGGGILGSFIAGGNPKDALRVKKSMHNLRRLVESLKA
;
A
#
# COMPACT_ATOMS: atom_id res chain seq x y z
N MET A 1 17.58 5.57 -6.56
CA MET A 1 16.23 5.97 -6.12
C MET A 1 15.96 5.38 -4.77
N PRO A 2 15.52 6.16 -3.81
CA PRO A 2 15.26 5.60 -2.48
C PRO A 2 14.10 4.62 -2.49
N LYS A 3 14.32 3.50 -1.85
CA LYS A 3 13.29 2.47 -1.66
C LYS A 3 13.15 2.20 -0.19
N PHE A 4 11.93 2.05 0.25
CA PHE A 4 11.61 1.74 1.64
C PHE A 4 10.81 0.45 1.65
N GLU A 5 11.16 -0.45 2.55
CA GLU A 5 10.50 -1.75 2.63
C GLU A 5 10.07 -2.03 4.06
N ARG A 6 8.90 -2.59 4.22
CA ARG A 6 8.38 -3.01 5.51
C ARG A 6 7.56 -4.28 5.35
N LYS A 7 7.81 -5.23 6.21
CA LYS A 7 6.99 -6.44 6.32
C LYS A 7 6.10 -6.36 7.54
N VAL A 8 4.92 -6.92 7.42
CA VAL A 8 4.03 -7.08 8.56
C VAL A 8 3.35 -8.43 8.47
N ASP A 9 3.25 -9.09 9.63
CA ASP A 9 2.48 -10.33 9.75
C ASP A 9 1.11 -9.98 10.29
N ILE A 10 0.07 -10.38 9.58
CA ILE A 10 -1.31 -10.07 9.91
C ILE A 10 -2.02 -11.37 10.27
N ASP A 11 -2.68 -11.37 11.43
CA ASP A 11 -3.45 -12.52 11.90
C ASP A 11 -4.79 -12.56 11.19
N ALA A 12 -4.74 -12.90 9.91
CA ALA A 12 -5.91 -13.05 9.05
C ALA A 12 -5.51 -13.81 7.79
N ARG A 13 -6.49 -14.40 7.15
CA ARG A 13 -6.27 -15.14 5.90
C ARG A 13 -5.89 -14.17 4.78
N VAL A 14 -5.10 -14.67 3.82
CA VAL A 14 -4.66 -13.84 2.70
C VAL A 14 -5.84 -13.29 1.89
N GLU A 15 -6.93 -14.03 1.78
CA GLU A 15 -8.14 -13.57 1.08
C GLU A 15 -8.75 -12.36 1.78
N THR A 16 -8.78 -12.37 3.10
CA THR A 16 -9.31 -11.27 3.90
C THR A 16 -8.43 -10.02 3.74
N VAL A 17 -7.13 -10.21 3.81
CA VAL A 17 -6.18 -9.10 3.65
C VAL A 17 -6.30 -8.50 2.25
N TRP A 18 -6.32 -9.34 1.23
CA TRP A 18 -6.47 -8.90 -0.16
C TRP A 18 -7.78 -8.12 -0.36
N GLY A 19 -8.87 -8.63 0.20
CA GLY A 19 -10.17 -7.97 0.09
C GLY A 19 -10.17 -6.56 0.68
N VAL A 20 -9.50 -6.36 1.81
CA VAL A 20 -9.36 -5.04 2.43
C VAL A 20 -8.48 -4.13 1.56
N MET A 21 -7.34 -4.64 1.10
CA MET A 21 -6.39 -3.86 0.31
C MET A 21 -6.95 -3.40 -1.03
N THR A 22 -7.82 -4.18 -1.63
CA THR A 22 -8.40 -3.89 -2.94
C THR A 22 -9.76 -3.21 -2.87
N ASP A 23 -10.19 -2.83 -1.68
CA ASP A 23 -11.41 -2.06 -1.47
C ASP A 23 -11.05 -0.59 -1.26
N PRO A 24 -11.30 0.29 -2.23
CA PRO A 24 -10.93 1.70 -2.08
C PRO A 24 -11.59 2.40 -0.90
N SER A 25 -12.73 1.89 -0.43
CA SER A 25 -13.40 2.49 0.74
C SER A 25 -12.57 2.38 2.02
N HIS A 26 -11.61 1.47 2.05
CA HIS A 26 -10.69 1.32 3.18
C HIS A 26 -9.39 2.08 3.03
N TRP A 27 -9.12 2.63 1.85
CA TRP A 27 -7.81 3.24 1.57
C TRP A 27 -7.45 4.38 2.51
N ALA A 28 -8.40 5.19 2.92
CA ALA A 28 -8.13 6.29 3.84
C ALA A 28 -7.64 5.80 5.21
N ASP A 29 -7.89 4.55 5.54
CA ASP A 29 -7.52 3.97 6.82
C ASP A 29 -6.12 3.35 6.83
N TRP A 30 -5.60 2.96 5.67
CA TRP A 30 -4.31 2.27 5.64
C TRP A 30 -3.37 2.68 4.50
N PHE A 31 -3.89 3.04 3.33
CA PHE A 31 -3.04 3.37 2.20
C PHE A 31 -2.24 4.64 2.48
N PRO A 32 -0.92 4.65 2.21
CA PRO A 32 -0.10 5.80 2.61
C PRO A 32 -0.51 7.08 1.88
N SER A 33 -0.62 8.16 2.65
CA SER A 33 -0.91 9.49 2.12
C SER A 33 -2.26 9.58 1.39
N VAL A 34 -3.26 8.85 1.86
CA VAL A 34 -4.63 8.96 1.37
C VAL A 34 -5.53 9.41 2.51
N ASP A 35 -6.08 10.60 2.39
CA ASP A 35 -7.00 11.15 3.39
C ASP A 35 -8.44 10.77 3.09
N GLY A 36 -8.78 10.65 1.81
CA GLY A 36 -10.09 10.22 1.38
C GLY A 36 -10.08 9.80 -0.09
N VAL A 37 -11.00 8.97 -0.47
CA VAL A 37 -11.18 8.54 -1.86
C VAL A 37 -12.39 9.27 -2.44
N THR A 38 -12.20 9.95 -3.57
CA THR A 38 -13.23 10.77 -4.20
C THR A 38 -13.80 10.16 -5.47
N GLY A 39 -13.15 9.16 -6.02
CA GLY A 39 -13.67 8.49 -7.21
C GLY A 39 -12.89 7.23 -7.56
N VAL A 40 -13.58 6.28 -8.13
CA VAL A 40 -12.98 5.02 -8.59
C VAL A 40 -13.55 4.70 -9.96
N SER A 41 -12.66 4.50 -10.96
CA SER A 41 -13.13 4.04 -12.26
C SER A 41 -13.45 2.55 -12.21
N VAL A 42 -12.45 1.77 -11.88
CA VAL A 42 -12.56 0.33 -11.66
C VAL A 42 -11.32 -0.09 -10.89
N PHE A 43 -11.46 -1.00 -9.93
CA PHE A 43 -10.30 -1.52 -9.21
C PHE A 43 -9.79 -2.80 -9.88
N SER A 44 -9.09 -2.61 -10.98
CA SER A 44 -8.43 -3.68 -11.72
C SER A 44 -7.27 -3.07 -12.48
N GLU A 45 -6.45 -3.91 -13.09
CA GLU A 45 -5.30 -3.41 -13.87
C GLU A 45 -5.76 -2.39 -14.92
N GLY A 46 -5.09 -1.26 -14.94
CA GLY A 46 -5.43 -0.13 -15.81
C GLY A 46 -6.47 0.82 -15.24
N GLY A 47 -7.13 0.44 -14.14
CA GLY A 47 -8.09 1.30 -13.49
C GLY A 47 -7.43 2.36 -12.62
N SER A 48 -8.22 3.30 -12.13
CA SER A 48 -7.70 4.42 -11.34
C SER A 48 -8.58 4.74 -10.15
N VAL A 49 -7.94 5.30 -9.13
CA VAL A 49 -8.57 5.80 -7.91
C VAL A 49 -8.18 7.25 -7.76
N GLU A 50 -9.17 8.12 -7.61
CA GLU A 50 -8.94 9.52 -7.29
C GLU A 50 -9.01 9.69 -5.78
N TYR A 51 -8.03 10.36 -5.19
CA TYR A 51 -7.95 10.51 -3.75
C TYR A 51 -7.50 11.93 -3.38
N THR A 52 -7.66 12.25 -2.10
CA THR A 52 -7.19 13.53 -1.57
C THR A 52 -6.13 13.31 -0.50
N HIS A 53 -5.21 14.24 -0.41
CA HIS A 53 -4.19 14.29 0.64
C HIS A 53 -3.80 15.75 0.87
N GLU A 54 -3.95 16.22 2.10
CA GLU A 54 -3.62 17.60 2.48
C GLU A 54 -4.23 18.64 1.53
N ASN A 55 -5.51 18.46 1.22
CA ASN A 55 -6.28 19.35 0.33
C ASN A 55 -5.84 19.34 -1.14
N GLN A 56 -5.03 18.37 -1.53
CA GLN A 56 -4.67 18.16 -2.93
C GLN A 56 -5.36 16.91 -3.45
N THR A 57 -5.63 16.90 -4.74
CA THR A 57 -6.20 15.73 -5.42
C THR A 57 -5.07 14.94 -6.08
N GLY A 58 -5.02 13.65 -5.79
CA GLY A 58 -4.08 12.73 -6.40
C GLY A 58 -4.79 11.65 -7.17
N TYR A 59 -4.01 10.95 -7.98
CA TYR A 59 -4.51 9.85 -8.81
C TYR A 59 -3.62 8.62 -8.62
N ALA A 60 -4.27 7.49 -8.39
CA ALA A 60 -3.60 6.20 -8.29
C ALA A 60 -4.01 5.35 -9.48
N THR A 61 -3.02 4.78 -10.15
CA THR A 61 -3.25 3.84 -11.25
C THR A 61 -2.91 2.44 -10.78
N ILE A 62 -3.82 1.51 -10.98
CA ILE A 62 -3.58 0.11 -10.64
C ILE A 62 -2.76 -0.49 -11.78
N VAL A 63 -1.48 -0.72 -11.52
CA VAL A 63 -0.55 -1.25 -12.53
C VAL A 63 -0.65 -2.76 -12.62
N LYS A 64 -0.78 -3.42 -11.47
CA LYS A 64 -0.85 -4.86 -11.40
C LYS A 64 -1.72 -5.28 -10.23
N ALA A 65 -2.57 -6.25 -10.46
CA ALA A 65 -3.41 -6.83 -9.42
C ALA A 65 -3.50 -8.33 -9.62
N GLU A 66 -2.56 -9.07 -9.03
CA GLU A 66 -2.59 -10.52 -8.99
C GLU A 66 -3.27 -10.94 -7.69
N PRO A 67 -4.47 -11.52 -7.74
CA PRO A 67 -5.21 -11.83 -6.52
C PRO A 67 -4.40 -12.62 -5.50
N MET A 68 -4.41 -12.14 -4.27
CA MET A 68 -3.73 -12.73 -3.10
C MET A 68 -2.20 -12.82 -3.21
N LYS A 69 -1.61 -12.16 -4.24
CA LYS A 69 -0.17 -12.24 -4.46
C LYS A 69 0.51 -10.88 -4.54
N ARG A 70 0.02 -10.01 -5.41
CA ARG A 70 0.75 -8.77 -5.69
C ARG A 70 -0.16 -7.65 -6.15
N LEU A 71 0.02 -6.50 -5.55
CA LEU A 71 -0.65 -5.27 -5.94
C LEU A 71 0.41 -4.21 -6.20
N GLU A 72 0.39 -3.63 -7.40
CA GLU A 72 1.27 -2.51 -7.74
C GLU A 72 0.41 -1.30 -8.10
N VAL A 73 0.70 -0.20 -7.45
CA VAL A 73 -0.05 1.05 -7.62
C VAL A 73 0.94 2.19 -7.85
N MET A 74 0.67 2.98 -8.89
CA MET A 74 1.40 4.23 -9.13
C MET A 74 0.53 5.37 -8.66
N THR A 75 1.06 6.22 -7.78
CA THR A 75 0.35 7.42 -7.33
C THR A 75 1.04 8.66 -7.84
N GLN A 76 0.24 9.67 -8.13
CA GLN A 76 0.73 10.99 -8.48
C GLN A 76 -0.07 12.04 -7.72
N LEU A 77 0.65 12.83 -6.94
CA LEU A 77 0.08 13.95 -6.19
C LEU A 77 0.95 15.16 -6.50
N GLY A 78 0.43 16.09 -7.30
CA GLY A 78 1.26 17.18 -7.81
C GLY A 78 2.40 16.64 -8.67
N ASP A 79 3.62 16.99 -8.31
CA ASP A 79 4.81 16.50 -9.00
C ASP A 79 5.39 15.22 -8.40
N ASP A 80 4.81 14.77 -7.29
CA ASP A 80 5.31 13.59 -6.61
C ASP A 80 4.71 12.32 -7.22
N LYS A 81 5.57 11.43 -7.66
CA LYS A 81 5.19 10.13 -8.18
C LYS A 81 5.81 9.04 -7.33
N ASP A 82 4.99 8.11 -6.91
CA ASP A 82 5.43 6.99 -6.09
C ASP A 82 4.95 5.69 -6.70
N LYS A 83 5.79 4.67 -6.62
CA LYS A 83 5.40 3.31 -6.95
C LYS A 83 5.26 2.52 -5.67
N HIS A 84 4.09 1.95 -5.48
CA HIS A 84 3.78 1.14 -4.32
C HIS A 84 3.65 -0.31 -4.76
N VAL A 85 4.44 -1.19 -4.15
CA VAL A 85 4.39 -2.61 -4.43
C VAL A 85 4.07 -3.35 -3.14
N PHE A 86 2.97 -4.08 -3.15
CA PHE A 86 2.57 -4.92 -2.02
C PHE A 86 2.60 -6.37 -2.48
N THR A 87 3.35 -7.20 -1.78
CA THR A 87 3.32 -8.64 -2.02
C THR A 87 2.71 -9.31 -0.81
N LEU A 88 1.83 -10.27 -1.06
CA LEU A 88 1.14 -11.01 -0.03
C LEU A 88 1.60 -12.47 -0.08
N ARG A 89 1.75 -13.03 1.10
CA ARG A 89 2.16 -14.42 1.22
C ARG A 89 1.39 -15.04 2.38
N SER A 90 0.72 -16.13 2.09
CA SER A 90 0.12 -16.91 3.15
C SER A 90 1.24 -17.55 3.97
N SER A 91 1.32 -17.21 5.24
CA SER A 91 2.23 -17.88 6.16
C SER A 91 1.43 -18.97 6.84
N GLY A 92 1.53 -20.15 6.30
CA GLY A 92 0.79 -21.28 6.80
C GLY A 92 1.50 -21.94 7.94
N GLY A 93 0.75 -22.51 8.83
CA GLY A 93 1.28 -23.40 9.79
C GLY A 93 1.82 -24.66 9.13
N PHE A 94 2.43 -25.48 9.93
CA PHE A 94 2.98 -26.76 9.54
C PHE A 94 1.90 -27.62 8.91
N LEU A 95 2.20 -28.23 7.77
CA LEU A 95 1.29 -29.09 7.02
C LEU A 95 0.00 -28.40 6.56
N GLY A 96 0.05 -27.11 6.33
CA GLY A 96 -1.12 -26.36 5.90
C GLY A 96 -2.11 -26.06 7.01
N LEU A 97 -1.82 -26.45 8.22
CA LEU A 97 -2.62 -26.09 9.38
C LEU A 97 -2.25 -24.69 9.85
N GLY A 98 -3.24 -23.90 10.18
CA GLY A 98 -2.96 -22.54 10.64
C GLY A 98 -2.61 -21.55 9.54
N ALA A 99 -3.02 -21.80 8.29
CA ALA A 99 -2.83 -20.90 7.19
C ALA A 99 -3.70 -19.63 7.33
N ASP A 100 -3.86 -19.16 8.56
CA ASP A 100 -4.70 -18.02 8.89
C ASP A 100 -3.87 -16.75 9.12
N GLU A 101 -2.62 -16.76 8.70
CA GLU A 101 -1.77 -15.59 8.75
C GLU A 101 -1.33 -15.18 7.36
N CYS A 102 -1.10 -13.90 7.18
CA CYS A 102 -0.63 -13.35 5.93
C CYS A 102 0.53 -12.41 6.20
N THR A 103 1.61 -12.58 5.46
CA THR A 103 2.72 -11.63 5.49
C THR A 103 2.58 -10.70 4.30
N VAL A 104 2.50 -9.40 4.59
CA VAL A 104 2.48 -8.36 3.56
C VAL A 104 3.83 -7.65 3.57
N THR A 105 4.44 -7.57 2.40
CA THR A 105 5.65 -6.78 2.20
C THR A 105 5.30 -5.59 1.34
N TYR A 106 5.55 -4.40 1.86
CA TYR A 106 5.33 -3.15 1.14
C TYR A 106 6.67 -2.54 0.78
N THR A 107 6.86 -2.27 -0.51
CA THR A 107 8.02 -1.54 -1.02
C THR A 107 7.54 -0.24 -1.64
N LEU A 108 8.03 0.87 -1.13
CA LEU A 108 7.76 2.19 -1.67
C LEU A 108 8.99 2.65 -2.44
N ASP A 109 8.80 2.96 -3.71
CA ASP A 109 9.83 3.54 -4.57
C ASP A 109 9.41 4.95 -4.94
N THR A 110 10.09 5.94 -4.40
CA THR A 110 9.78 7.34 -4.70
C THR A 110 10.44 7.72 -6.02
N LEU A 111 9.60 7.92 -7.03
CA LEU A 111 10.06 8.25 -8.37
C LEU A 111 10.19 9.77 -8.49
N ALA A 112 11.21 10.24 -9.05
CA ALA A 112 11.44 11.57 -9.63
C ALA A 112 10.79 12.82 -9.00
N GLY A 113 10.05 12.70 -7.94
CA GLY A 113 9.51 13.86 -7.24
C GLY A 113 10.60 14.55 -6.42
N GLY A 114 10.41 15.78 -6.03
CA GLY A 114 11.33 16.48 -5.16
C GLY A 114 12.65 16.92 -5.79
N GLY A 115 12.83 16.69 -7.07
CA GLY A 115 13.96 17.20 -7.80
C GLY A 115 15.33 16.77 -7.28
N ILE A 116 16.32 17.62 -7.51
CA ILE A 116 17.71 17.32 -7.21
C ILE A 116 17.96 17.12 -5.71
N LEU A 117 17.27 17.87 -4.87
CA LEU A 117 17.48 17.79 -3.42
C LEU A 117 17.11 16.44 -2.84
N GLY A 118 16.06 15.82 -3.34
CA GLY A 118 15.65 14.50 -2.88
C GLY A 118 16.67 13.41 -3.15
N SER A 119 17.41 13.54 -4.25
CA SER A 119 18.41 12.53 -4.64
C SER A 119 19.69 12.59 -3.80
N PHE A 120 19.93 13.68 -3.11
CA PHE A 120 21.12 13.83 -2.28
C PHE A 120 20.96 13.31 -0.86
N ILE A 121 19.74 12.98 -0.45
CA ILE A 121 19.52 12.45 0.90
C ILE A 121 19.84 10.96 0.89
N ALA A 122 20.95 10.60 1.50
CA ALA A 122 21.35 9.19 1.60
C ALA A 122 20.26 8.41 2.37
N GLY A 123 19.75 7.34 1.78
CA GLY A 123 18.68 6.55 2.41
C GLY A 123 17.28 7.13 2.25
N GLY A 124 17.14 8.27 1.55
CA GLY A 124 15.84 8.87 1.27
C GLY A 124 15.29 9.73 2.40
N ASN A 125 14.06 10.19 2.22
CA ASN A 125 13.40 11.07 3.17
C ASN A 125 12.87 10.28 4.38
N PRO A 126 13.20 10.66 5.61
CA PRO A 126 12.69 9.97 6.80
C PRO A 126 11.15 9.91 6.87
N LYS A 127 10.47 10.88 6.27
CA LYS A 127 9.01 10.87 6.19
C LYS A 127 8.49 9.68 5.42
N ASP A 128 9.20 9.25 4.37
CA ASP A 128 8.79 8.11 3.56
C ASP A 128 8.93 6.79 4.32
N ALA A 129 10.00 6.65 5.10
CA ALA A 129 10.16 5.50 5.98
C ALA A 129 9.02 5.42 6.99
N LEU A 130 8.61 6.56 7.53
CA LEU A 130 7.51 6.62 8.49
C LEU A 130 6.17 6.30 7.81
N ARG A 131 5.95 6.78 6.59
CA ARG A 131 4.74 6.46 5.81
C ARG A 131 4.58 4.96 5.64
N VAL A 132 5.65 4.29 5.26
CA VAL A 132 5.66 2.84 5.05
C VAL A 132 5.34 2.11 6.36
N LYS A 133 5.98 2.51 7.44
CA LYS A 133 5.75 1.91 8.76
C LYS A 133 4.30 2.10 9.21
N LYS A 134 3.78 3.31 9.09
CA LYS A 134 2.40 3.62 9.49
C LYS A 134 1.38 2.86 8.64
N SER A 135 1.60 2.82 7.34
CA SER A 135 0.70 2.12 6.43
C SER A 135 0.55 0.65 6.83
N MET A 136 1.66 -0.02 7.07
CA MET A 136 1.63 -1.43 7.43
C MET A 136 1.03 -1.66 8.81
N HIS A 137 1.32 -0.78 9.76
CA HIS A 137 0.70 -0.84 11.08
C HIS A 137 -0.82 -0.66 11.00
N ASN A 138 -1.24 0.32 10.21
CA ASN A 138 -2.67 0.62 10.05
C ASN A 138 -3.39 -0.51 9.32
N LEU A 139 -2.77 -1.07 8.29
CA LEU A 139 -3.34 -2.22 7.57
C LEU A 139 -3.57 -3.39 8.51
N ARG A 140 -2.57 -3.71 9.31
CA ARG A 140 -2.68 -4.79 10.29
C ARG A 140 -3.83 -4.55 11.26
N ARG A 141 -3.88 -3.35 11.85
CA ARG A 141 -4.94 -2.99 12.79
C ARG A 141 -6.31 -3.06 12.16
N LEU A 142 -6.44 -2.53 10.96
CA LEU A 142 -7.73 -2.53 10.26
C LEU A 142 -8.21 -3.95 9.99
N VAL A 143 -7.36 -4.77 9.39
CA VAL A 143 -7.71 -6.15 9.04
C VAL A 143 -8.06 -6.95 10.29
N GLU A 144 -7.24 -6.86 11.32
CA GLU A 144 -7.49 -7.61 12.56
C GLU A 144 -8.74 -7.13 13.27
N SER A 145 -9.11 -5.85 13.15
CA SER A 145 -10.34 -5.34 13.73
C SER A 145 -11.59 -5.84 12.99
N LEU A 146 -11.52 -6.00 11.68
CA LEU A 146 -12.63 -6.47 10.86
C LEU A 146 -12.88 -7.96 11.05
N LYS A 147 -11.91 -8.67 11.54
CA LYS A 147 -11.99 -10.09 11.78
C LYS A 147 -12.81 -10.44 13.03
N ALA A 148 -12.91 -9.51 13.94
CA ALA A 148 -13.56 -9.74 15.22
C ALA A 148 -15.10 -9.87 15.11
#